data_80b7ed896a83916d759581cd6e1ceeb1
#
_entry.id   80b7ed896a83916d759581cd6e1ceeb1
#
_cell.length_a   1.000
_cell.length_b   1.000
_cell.length_c   1.000
_cell.angle_alpha   90.00
_cell.angle_beta   90.00
_cell.angle_gamma   90.00
#
_symmetry.space_group_name_H-M   'P 1'
#
loop_
_entity.id
_entity.type
_entity.pdbx_description
1 polymer ?
#
loop_
_entity_poly.entity_id
_entity_poly.type
_entity_poly.pdbx_seq_one_letter_code
_entity_poly.pdbx_strand_id
1 'polypeptide(L)'
;MTTRAPDHELARDQNWSRLMAAAQDGDRAAYERLLHEILPFIHALAARQHRAPDRIEDVAQEVLLTIHRVRHTYDPSRPFSPWLAAIARGRSIDLLRRRGRTEAAETSNAEAYETFAAPVANRQEAGRDAKATLGNAVAGLPPGQRQALELVKLRELSLADASRLSGKSAGALKVNVHRALKALRARLKAE
;
A
#
# COMPACT_ATOMS: atom_id res chain seq x y z
N MET A 1 -31.79 9.56 -6.76
CA MET A 1 -30.97 9.56 -7.97
C MET A 1 -29.58 10.06 -7.62
N THR A 2 -28.65 9.21 -7.24
CA THR A 2 -27.22 9.60 -7.04
C THR A 2 -26.35 8.38 -7.21
N THR A 3 -26.19 7.93 -8.48
CA THR A 3 -25.32 6.80 -8.85
C THR A 3 -24.20 7.35 -9.72
N ARG A 4 -23.30 8.20 -9.16
CA ARG A 4 -22.24 8.86 -9.96
C ARG A 4 -20.81 8.65 -9.47
N ALA A 5 -20.57 8.03 -8.33
CA ALA A 5 -19.24 7.85 -7.79
C ALA A 5 -18.44 6.67 -8.38
N PRO A 6 -18.98 5.45 -8.57
CA PRO A 6 -18.21 4.30 -9.05
C PRO A 6 -17.78 4.45 -10.51
N ASP A 7 -18.62 5.02 -11.38
CA ASP A 7 -18.31 5.18 -12.81
C ASP A 7 -17.17 6.16 -13.05
N HIS A 8 -17.11 7.24 -12.28
CA HIS A 8 -16.05 8.23 -12.38
C HIS A 8 -14.68 7.70 -11.89
N GLU A 9 -14.68 6.90 -10.82
CA GLU A 9 -13.46 6.25 -10.35
C GLU A 9 -12.94 5.23 -11.35
N LEU A 10 -13.82 4.45 -11.93
CA LEU A 10 -13.46 3.45 -12.95
C LEU A 10 -12.90 4.14 -14.22
N ALA A 11 -13.56 5.18 -14.70
CA ALA A 11 -13.12 5.93 -15.86
C ALA A 11 -11.75 6.60 -15.64
N ARG A 12 -11.51 7.15 -14.45
CA ARG A 12 -10.22 7.72 -14.04
C ARG A 12 -9.12 6.66 -14.03
N ASP A 13 -9.39 5.52 -13.44
CA ASP A 13 -8.43 4.42 -13.35
C ASP A 13 -8.05 3.88 -14.72
N GLN A 14 -9.03 3.71 -15.60
CA GLN A 14 -8.81 3.32 -17.01
C GLN A 14 -7.99 4.35 -17.77
N ASN A 15 -8.22 5.65 -17.53
CA ASN A 15 -7.42 6.71 -18.13
C ASN A 15 -5.96 6.63 -17.69
N TRP A 16 -5.71 6.47 -16.40
CA TRP A 16 -4.35 6.32 -15.87
C TRP A 16 -3.64 5.07 -16.38
N SER A 17 -4.36 3.95 -16.51
CA SER A 17 -3.82 2.72 -17.12
C SER A 17 -3.37 2.95 -18.56
N ARG A 18 -4.19 3.65 -19.35
CA ARG A 18 -3.83 3.99 -20.75
C ARG A 18 -2.64 4.94 -20.85
N LEU A 19 -2.60 5.98 -20.01
CA LEU A 19 -1.49 6.91 -19.96
C LEU A 19 -0.18 6.21 -19.56
N MET A 20 -0.22 5.29 -18.60
CA MET A 20 0.96 4.53 -18.21
C MET A 20 1.41 3.57 -19.30
N ALA A 21 0.49 2.90 -20.01
CA ALA A 21 0.83 2.06 -21.14
C ALA A 21 1.54 2.86 -22.24
N ALA A 22 0.98 4.01 -22.64
CA ALA A 22 1.61 4.89 -23.61
C ALA A 22 3.00 5.38 -23.14
N ALA A 23 3.13 5.69 -21.86
CA ALA A 23 4.42 6.09 -21.26
C ALA A 23 5.46 4.96 -21.28
N GLN A 24 5.04 3.70 -21.13
CA GLN A 24 5.94 2.54 -21.26
C GLN A 24 6.40 2.36 -22.71
N ASP A 25 5.57 2.72 -23.69
CA ASP A 25 5.89 2.72 -25.11
C ASP A 25 6.71 3.95 -25.55
N GLY A 26 7.07 4.84 -24.61
CA GLY A 26 7.95 5.99 -24.86
C GLY A 26 7.25 7.33 -25.06
N ASP A 27 5.93 7.42 -24.90
CA ASP A 27 5.19 8.70 -24.99
C ASP A 27 5.45 9.55 -23.74
N ARG A 28 6.31 10.57 -23.89
CA ARG A 28 6.68 11.51 -22.82
C ARG A 28 5.51 12.39 -22.40
N ALA A 29 4.69 12.83 -23.36
CA ALA A 29 3.56 13.71 -23.07
C ALA A 29 2.48 12.96 -22.26
N ALA A 30 2.20 11.70 -22.61
CA ALA A 30 1.34 10.82 -21.81
C ALA A 30 1.89 10.62 -20.38
N TYR A 31 3.21 10.47 -20.24
CA TYR A 31 3.82 10.31 -18.93
C TYR A 31 3.70 11.58 -18.07
N GLU A 32 4.02 12.74 -18.63
CA GLU A 32 3.89 14.03 -17.93
C GLU A 32 2.44 14.26 -17.49
N ARG A 33 1.49 14.03 -18.38
CA ARG A 33 0.07 14.13 -18.06
C ARG A 33 -0.34 13.18 -16.94
N LEU A 34 0.12 11.94 -16.97
CA LEU A 34 -0.15 10.97 -15.90
C LEU A 34 0.34 11.48 -14.55
N LEU A 35 1.59 11.98 -14.48
CA LEU A 35 2.17 12.47 -13.23
C LEU A 35 1.35 13.64 -12.66
N HIS A 36 0.90 14.56 -13.49
CA HIS A 36 0.02 15.65 -13.08
C HIS A 36 -1.33 15.15 -12.55
N GLU A 37 -1.95 14.20 -13.24
CA GLU A 37 -3.27 13.69 -12.85
C GLU A 37 -3.25 12.84 -11.56
N ILE A 38 -2.15 12.13 -11.27
CA ILE A 38 -2.05 11.28 -10.07
C ILE A 38 -1.60 12.05 -8.82
N LEU A 39 -0.97 13.20 -8.96
CA LEU A 39 -0.40 13.98 -7.85
C LEU A 39 -1.44 14.31 -6.77
N PRO A 40 -2.64 14.84 -7.07
CA PRO A 40 -3.67 15.08 -6.06
C PRO A 40 -4.11 13.80 -5.33
N PHE A 41 -4.11 12.67 -6.01
CA PHE A 41 -4.47 11.38 -5.43
C PHE A 41 -3.37 10.89 -4.47
N ILE A 42 -2.11 11.09 -4.82
CA ILE A 42 -0.96 10.78 -3.94
C ILE A 42 -1.02 11.64 -2.68
N HIS A 43 -1.24 12.96 -2.81
CA HIS A 43 -1.41 13.87 -1.67
C HIS A 43 -2.54 13.43 -0.75
N ALA A 44 -3.70 13.05 -1.29
CA ALA A 44 -4.82 12.55 -0.52
C ALA A 44 -4.50 11.24 0.23
N LEU A 45 -3.69 10.36 -0.36
CA LEU A 45 -3.22 9.15 0.32
C LEU A 45 -2.20 9.46 1.42
N ALA A 46 -1.26 10.36 1.17
CA ALA A 46 -0.24 10.77 2.13
C ALA A 46 -0.86 11.49 3.33
N ALA A 47 -1.84 12.37 3.11
CA ALA A 47 -2.54 13.12 4.15
C ALA A 47 -3.31 12.22 5.16
N ARG A 48 -3.59 10.96 4.80
CA ARG A 48 -4.18 9.99 5.74
C ARG A 48 -3.22 9.54 6.83
N GLN A 49 -1.92 9.63 6.59
CA GLN A 49 -0.87 9.15 7.49
C GLN A 49 0.03 10.28 8.01
N HIS A 50 0.07 11.41 7.32
CA HIS A 50 0.90 12.57 7.65
C HIS A 50 0.03 13.80 7.78
N ARG A 51 0.26 14.60 8.85
CA ARG A 51 -0.50 15.84 9.09
C ARG A 51 0.25 17.10 8.64
N ALA A 52 1.58 17.05 8.64
CA ALA A 52 2.40 18.17 8.25
C ALA A 52 2.50 18.28 6.72
N PRO A 53 2.25 19.46 6.12
CA PRO A 53 2.28 19.66 4.67
C PRO A 53 3.60 19.24 4.03
N ASP A 54 4.74 19.62 4.65
CA ASP A 54 6.08 19.28 4.16
C ASP A 54 6.28 17.76 4.02
N ARG A 55 5.68 16.99 4.93
CA ARG A 55 5.76 15.52 4.90
C ARG A 55 4.90 14.90 3.81
N ILE A 56 3.75 15.52 3.56
CA ILE A 56 2.88 15.09 2.47
C ILE A 56 3.61 15.29 1.15
N GLU A 57 4.33 16.39 1.02
CA GLU A 57 5.15 16.68 -0.16
C GLU A 57 6.35 15.72 -0.28
N ASP A 58 7.08 15.45 0.79
CA ASP A 58 8.17 14.47 0.81
C ASP A 58 7.68 13.08 0.36
N VAL A 59 6.53 12.64 0.87
CA VAL A 59 5.91 11.38 0.43
C VAL A 59 5.58 11.44 -1.05
N ALA A 60 4.98 12.53 -1.52
CA ALA A 60 4.59 12.67 -2.92
C ALA A 60 5.80 12.60 -3.86
N GLN A 61 6.89 13.27 -3.53
CA GLN A 61 8.14 13.22 -4.30
C GLN A 61 8.73 11.79 -4.33
N GLU A 62 8.81 11.12 -3.18
CA GLU A 62 9.32 9.74 -3.11
C GLU A 62 8.45 8.76 -3.89
N VAL A 63 7.14 8.96 -3.89
CA VAL A 63 6.20 8.16 -4.70
C VAL A 63 6.45 8.38 -6.19
N LEU A 64 6.53 9.63 -6.64
CA LEU A 64 6.78 9.97 -8.05
C LEU A 64 8.13 9.40 -8.54
N LEU A 65 9.20 9.55 -7.74
CA LEU A 65 10.51 8.97 -8.03
C LEU A 65 10.47 7.44 -8.09
N THR A 66 9.68 6.82 -7.21
CA THR A 66 9.52 5.37 -7.22
C THR A 66 8.75 4.91 -8.45
N ILE A 67 7.64 5.58 -8.80
CA ILE A 67 6.87 5.32 -10.04
C ILE A 67 7.80 5.40 -11.25
N HIS A 68 8.62 6.45 -11.32
CA HIS A 68 9.57 6.62 -12.42
C HIS A 68 10.52 5.43 -12.57
N ARG A 69 11.04 4.91 -11.46
CA ARG A 69 11.97 3.77 -11.44
C ARG A 69 11.31 2.44 -11.79
N VAL A 70 10.05 2.23 -11.32
CA VAL A 70 9.39 0.92 -11.43
C VAL A 70 8.27 0.90 -12.47
N ARG A 71 8.04 1.97 -13.25
CA ARG A 71 6.95 2.09 -14.23
C ARG A 71 6.88 0.91 -15.21
N HIS A 72 8.04 0.38 -15.59
CA HIS A 72 8.16 -0.78 -16.49
C HIS A 72 7.58 -2.08 -15.89
N THR A 73 7.35 -2.14 -14.57
CA THR A 73 6.78 -3.31 -13.90
C THR A 73 5.25 -3.27 -13.80
N TYR A 74 4.64 -2.15 -14.21
CA TYR A 74 3.18 -2.04 -14.21
C TYR A 74 2.59 -2.87 -15.35
N ASP A 75 1.54 -3.63 -15.04
CA ASP A 75 0.78 -4.42 -16.00
C ASP A 75 -0.48 -3.64 -16.41
N PRO A 76 -0.56 -3.13 -17.67
CA PRO A 76 -1.70 -2.32 -18.12
C PRO A 76 -3.05 -3.05 -18.13
N SER A 77 -3.05 -4.37 -18.04
CA SER A 77 -4.28 -5.17 -17.91
C SER A 77 -4.91 -5.07 -16.52
N ARG A 78 -4.22 -4.46 -15.55
CA ARG A 78 -4.66 -4.34 -14.17
C ARG A 78 -5.03 -2.91 -13.82
N PRO A 79 -5.92 -2.70 -12.84
CA PRO A 79 -6.24 -1.37 -12.35
C PRO A 79 -5.01 -0.62 -11.84
N PHE A 80 -4.88 0.67 -12.20
CA PHE A 80 -3.74 1.51 -11.85
C PHE A 80 -3.75 1.96 -10.39
N SER A 81 -4.93 2.35 -9.87
CA SER A 81 -5.06 2.91 -8.53
C SER A 81 -4.57 1.97 -7.41
N PRO A 82 -4.82 0.64 -7.42
CA PRO A 82 -4.27 -0.26 -6.42
C PRO A 82 -2.74 -0.37 -6.46
N TRP A 83 -2.14 -0.34 -7.66
CA TRP A 83 -0.69 -0.35 -7.83
C TRP A 83 -0.06 0.93 -7.28
N LEU A 84 -0.64 2.09 -7.63
CA LEU A 84 -0.23 3.40 -7.11
C LEU A 84 -0.36 3.47 -5.58
N ALA A 85 -1.51 3.03 -5.05
CA ALA A 85 -1.76 3.04 -3.60
C ALA A 85 -0.77 2.14 -2.82
N ALA A 86 -0.35 1.02 -3.39
CA ALA A 86 0.66 0.16 -2.77
C ALA A 86 2.03 0.85 -2.69
N ILE A 87 2.44 1.57 -3.75
CA ILE A 87 3.68 2.37 -3.75
C ILE A 87 3.58 3.51 -2.72
N ALA A 88 2.49 4.27 -2.75
CA ALA A 88 2.30 5.41 -1.85
C ALA A 88 2.33 4.99 -0.37
N ARG A 89 1.63 3.90 -0.03
CA ARG A 89 1.65 3.34 1.32
C ARG A 89 3.06 2.92 1.73
N GLY A 90 3.77 2.22 0.86
CA GLY A 90 5.14 1.78 1.14
C GLY A 90 6.07 2.96 1.44
N ARG A 91 6.00 4.05 0.65
CA ARG A 91 6.83 5.24 0.86
C ARG A 91 6.46 6.00 2.14
N SER A 92 5.17 6.14 2.42
CA SER A 92 4.70 6.74 3.68
C SER A 92 5.26 6.01 4.90
N ILE A 93 5.19 4.69 4.92
CA ILE A 93 5.70 3.87 6.03
C ILE A 93 7.22 3.97 6.14
N ASP A 94 7.94 3.95 5.01
CA ASP A 94 9.40 4.08 5.01
C ASP A 94 9.86 5.43 5.59
N LEU A 95 9.15 6.52 5.26
CA LEU A 95 9.41 7.85 5.82
C LEU A 95 9.14 7.90 7.33
N LEU A 96 8.03 7.33 7.80
CA LEU A 96 7.74 7.23 9.24
C LEU A 96 8.82 6.43 9.97
N ARG A 97 9.28 5.32 9.40
CA ARG A 97 10.33 4.48 10.00
C ARG A 97 11.69 5.15 10.04
N ARG A 98 12.07 5.89 8.98
CA ARG A 98 13.34 6.64 8.97
C ARG A 98 13.37 7.65 10.11
N ARG A 99 12.27 8.36 10.29
CA ARG A 99 12.16 9.38 11.32
C ARG A 99 12.15 8.81 12.74
N GLY A 100 11.37 7.75 13.00
CA GLY A 100 11.39 7.09 14.31
C GLY A 100 12.78 6.59 14.70
N ARG A 101 13.64 6.26 13.72
CA ARG A 101 15.05 5.93 13.97
C ARG A 101 15.91 7.15 14.28
N THR A 102 15.68 8.27 13.60
CA THR A 102 16.42 9.51 13.84
C THR A 102 16.03 10.10 15.20
N GLU A 103 14.74 10.16 15.51
CA GLU A 103 14.22 10.62 16.80
C GLU A 103 14.66 9.71 17.97
N ALA A 104 14.69 8.38 17.75
CA ALA A 104 15.21 7.43 18.75
C ALA A 104 16.73 7.49 18.92
N ALA A 105 17.48 7.96 17.92
CA ALA A 105 18.92 8.19 18.03
C ALA A 105 19.23 9.54 18.73
N GLU A 106 18.32 10.51 18.61
CA GLU A 106 18.45 11.84 19.26
C GLU A 106 17.85 11.89 20.66
N THR A 107 16.92 10.98 20.98
CA THR A 107 16.25 10.95 22.30
C THR A 107 16.43 9.59 22.94
N SER A 108 17.40 9.50 23.82
CA SER A 108 17.52 8.40 24.80
C SER A 108 16.42 8.53 25.87
N ASN A 109 15.18 8.68 25.48
CA ASN A 109 14.04 8.56 26.39
C ASN A 109 12.79 8.13 25.61
N ALA A 110 12.33 6.92 25.92
CA ALA A 110 11.20 6.29 25.30
C ALA A 110 9.89 6.84 25.87
N GLU A 111 9.05 7.41 25.02
CA GLU A 111 7.60 7.37 25.25
C GLU A 111 6.90 6.79 24.04
N ALA A 112 6.08 5.78 24.32
CA ALA A 112 5.34 5.00 23.35
C ALA A 112 4.34 5.88 22.58
N TYR A 113 4.49 5.95 21.27
CA TYR A 113 3.46 6.51 20.41
C TYR A 113 2.37 5.47 20.16
N GLU A 114 1.21 5.72 20.74
CA GLU A 114 -0.03 5.03 20.37
C GLU A 114 -0.32 5.27 18.89
N THR A 115 -0.29 4.21 18.13
CA THR A 115 -0.72 4.20 16.73
C THR A 115 -2.24 4.26 16.70
N PHE A 116 -2.80 5.44 16.54
CA PHE A 116 -4.20 5.61 16.18
C PHE A 116 -4.42 5.07 14.76
N ALA A 117 -4.91 3.85 14.68
CA ALA A 117 -5.52 3.34 13.48
C ALA A 117 -6.84 4.09 13.25
N ALA A 118 -6.82 5.11 12.40
CA ALA A 118 -8.06 5.73 11.95
C ALA A 118 -8.86 4.70 11.14
N PRO A 119 -10.18 4.53 11.42
CA PRO A 119 -11.02 3.62 10.68
C PRO A 119 -11.14 4.09 9.23
N VAL A 120 -10.89 3.21 8.29
CA VAL A 120 -11.23 3.41 6.89
C VAL A 120 -12.74 3.39 6.79
N ALA A 121 -13.36 4.56 6.93
CA ALA A 121 -14.76 4.74 6.65
C ALA A 121 -14.96 4.84 5.14
N ASN A 122 -15.83 3.99 4.67
CA ASN A 122 -16.62 4.09 3.45
C ASN A 122 -16.19 3.27 2.21
N ARG A 123 -16.58 2.00 2.27
CA ARG A 123 -17.19 1.24 1.16
C ARG A 123 -18.18 0.26 1.77
N GLN A 124 -19.41 0.68 1.88
CA GLN A 124 -20.33 0.12 2.86
C GLN A 124 -21.27 -0.97 2.33
N GLU A 125 -21.08 -1.66 1.21
CA GLU A 125 -21.93 -2.84 0.97
C GLU A 125 -21.21 -3.94 0.18
N ALA A 126 -20.49 -3.63 -0.90
CA ALA A 126 -19.67 -4.63 -1.60
C ALA A 126 -18.40 -5.06 -0.81
N GLY A 127 -18.05 -4.31 0.24
CA GLY A 127 -16.87 -4.57 1.06
C GLY A 127 -17.06 -5.52 2.24
N ARG A 128 -18.30 -5.81 2.66
CA ARG A 128 -18.56 -6.69 3.82
C ARG A 128 -18.33 -8.15 3.45
N ASP A 129 -18.86 -8.59 2.33
CA ASP A 129 -18.68 -9.97 1.86
C ASP A 129 -17.23 -10.22 1.46
N ALA A 130 -16.61 -9.31 0.73
CA ALA A 130 -15.18 -9.41 0.40
C ALA A 130 -14.28 -9.38 1.64
N LYS A 131 -14.63 -8.62 2.69
CA LYS A 131 -13.89 -8.57 3.94
C LYS A 131 -14.10 -9.85 4.75
N ALA A 132 -15.30 -10.41 4.78
CA ALA A 132 -15.60 -11.69 5.42
C ALA A 132 -14.87 -12.85 4.70
N THR A 133 -14.94 -12.90 3.38
CA THR A 133 -14.24 -13.87 2.53
C THR A 133 -12.73 -13.80 2.75
N LEU A 134 -12.14 -12.59 2.73
CA LEU A 134 -10.72 -12.40 3.03
C LEU A 134 -10.37 -12.80 4.46
N GLY A 135 -11.21 -12.47 5.44
CA GLY A 135 -11.06 -12.86 6.84
C GLY A 135 -11.01 -14.39 7.00
N ASN A 136 -11.94 -15.09 6.38
CA ASN A 136 -12.01 -16.56 6.37
C ASN A 136 -10.80 -17.17 5.66
N ALA A 137 -10.39 -16.62 4.52
CA ALA A 137 -9.21 -17.06 3.80
C ALA A 137 -7.93 -16.91 4.64
N VAL A 138 -7.78 -15.80 5.37
CA VAL A 138 -6.65 -15.56 6.28
C VAL A 138 -6.73 -16.48 7.50
N ALA A 139 -7.91 -16.70 8.08
CA ALA A 139 -8.10 -17.63 9.20
C ALA A 139 -7.70 -19.07 8.84
N GLY A 140 -7.91 -19.47 7.59
CA GLY A 140 -7.52 -20.79 7.08
C GLY A 140 -6.03 -20.95 6.75
N LEU A 141 -5.18 -19.93 6.93
CA LEU A 141 -3.74 -20.07 6.73
C LEU A 141 -3.07 -20.83 7.91
N PRO A 142 -1.98 -21.59 7.63
CA PRO A 142 -1.15 -22.15 8.69
C PRO A 142 -0.69 -21.07 9.70
N PRO A 143 -0.60 -21.38 11.01
CA PRO A 143 -0.34 -20.37 12.06
C PRO A 143 0.87 -19.49 11.79
N GLY A 144 1.98 -20.09 11.32
CA GLY A 144 3.21 -19.34 11.01
C GLY A 144 3.06 -18.37 9.82
N GLN A 145 2.26 -18.73 8.83
CA GLN A 145 1.97 -17.88 7.67
C GLN A 145 1.03 -16.74 8.05
N ARG A 146 -0.01 -17.04 8.84
CA ARG A 146 -0.96 -16.05 9.37
C ARG A 146 -0.24 -15.02 10.22
N GLN A 147 0.57 -15.45 11.19
CA GLN A 147 1.36 -14.57 12.05
C GLN A 147 2.30 -13.67 11.24
N ALA A 148 3.03 -14.23 10.27
CA ALA A 148 3.93 -13.44 9.43
C ALA A 148 3.17 -12.42 8.58
N LEU A 149 2.02 -12.80 8.00
CA LEU A 149 1.15 -11.91 7.24
C LEU A 149 0.62 -10.78 8.13
N GLU A 150 0.15 -11.11 9.33
CA GLU A 150 -0.35 -10.15 10.30
C GLU A 150 0.72 -9.12 10.68
N LEU A 151 1.88 -9.58 11.12
CA LEU A 151 2.95 -8.69 11.57
C LEU A 151 3.49 -7.80 10.44
N VAL A 152 3.76 -8.40 9.27
CA VAL A 152 4.46 -7.69 8.20
C VAL A 152 3.51 -6.90 7.28
N LYS A 153 2.26 -7.39 7.08
CA LYS A 153 1.33 -6.79 6.12
C LYS A 153 0.16 -6.07 6.76
N LEU A 154 -0.40 -6.56 7.86
CA LEU A 154 -1.54 -5.92 8.53
C LEU A 154 -1.08 -4.88 9.57
N ARG A 155 -0.05 -5.22 10.36
CA ARG A 155 0.57 -4.27 11.31
C ARG A 155 1.74 -3.49 10.71
N GLU A 156 2.10 -3.78 9.46
CA GLU A 156 3.11 -3.06 8.67
C GLU A 156 4.50 -2.98 9.34
N LEU A 157 4.82 -3.95 10.21
CA LEU A 157 6.12 -4.00 10.89
C LEU A 157 7.27 -4.29 9.90
N SER A 158 8.45 -3.75 10.20
CA SER A 158 9.65 -4.16 9.48
C SER A 158 9.94 -5.65 9.73
N LEU A 159 10.67 -6.30 8.81
CA LEU A 159 11.10 -7.69 9.04
C LEU A 159 11.95 -7.83 10.31
N ALA A 160 12.70 -6.80 10.68
CA ALA A 160 13.51 -6.80 11.90
C ALA A 160 12.62 -6.69 13.15
N ASP A 161 11.60 -5.82 13.15
CA ASP A 161 10.67 -5.68 14.26
C ASP A 161 9.77 -6.91 14.41
N ALA A 162 9.26 -7.41 13.28
CA ALA A 162 8.49 -8.64 13.25
C ALA A 162 9.32 -9.85 13.73
N SER A 163 10.63 -9.89 13.44
CA SER A 163 11.56 -10.90 13.92
C SER A 163 11.71 -10.82 15.44
N ARG A 164 11.95 -9.63 15.97
CA ARG A 164 12.03 -9.41 17.42
C ARG A 164 10.75 -9.82 18.15
N LEU A 165 9.60 -9.46 17.59
CA LEU A 165 8.30 -9.71 18.22
C LEU A 165 7.88 -11.18 18.15
N SER A 166 8.21 -11.88 17.06
CA SER A 166 7.77 -13.26 16.80
C SER A 166 8.79 -14.31 17.20
N GLY A 167 10.03 -13.94 17.49
CA GLY A 167 11.14 -14.86 17.69
C GLY A 167 11.59 -15.61 16.43
N LYS A 168 11.04 -15.29 15.26
CA LYS A 168 11.38 -15.93 13.98
C LYS A 168 12.40 -15.11 13.21
N SER A 169 13.29 -15.76 12.47
CA SER A 169 14.24 -15.04 11.63
C SER A 169 13.54 -14.21 10.53
N ALA A 170 14.14 -13.09 10.12
CA ALA A 170 13.63 -12.25 9.04
C ALA A 170 13.45 -13.03 7.74
N GLY A 171 14.33 -13.99 7.44
CA GLY A 171 14.22 -14.89 6.31
C GLY A 171 12.99 -15.80 6.39
N ALA A 172 12.75 -16.40 7.57
CA ALA A 172 11.56 -17.23 7.79
C ALA A 172 10.26 -16.43 7.65
N LEU A 173 10.21 -15.19 8.17
CA LEU A 173 9.07 -14.30 8.01
C LEU A 173 8.83 -13.94 6.54
N LYS A 174 9.88 -13.61 5.78
CA LYS A 174 9.78 -13.31 4.35
C LYS A 174 9.20 -14.49 3.57
N VAL A 175 9.68 -15.71 3.81
CA VAL A 175 9.17 -16.94 3.18
C VAL A 175 7.71 -17.19 3.57
N ASN A 176 7.36 -17.05 4.86
CA ASN A 176 5.99 -17.25 5.33
C ASN A 176 5.01 -16.23 4.74
N VAL A 177 5.39 -14.95 4.64
CA VAL A 177 4.56 -13.94 3.94
C VAL A 177 4.35 -14.31 2.49
N HIS A 178 5.41 -14.73 1.77
CA HIS A 178 5.29 -15.14 0.38
C HIS A 178 4.33 -16.32 0.21
N ARG A 179 4.46 -17.36 1.03
CA ARG A 179 3.58 -18.54 1.02
C ARG A 179 2.14 -18.18 1.37
N ALA A 180 1.93 -17.31 2.37
CA ALA A 180 0.61 -16.81 2.75
C ALA A 180 -0.08 -16.11 1.57
N LEU A 181 0.62 -15.18 0.91
CA LEU A 181 0.08 -14.45 -0.24
C LEU A 181 -0.22 -15.37 -1.44
N LYS A 182 0.62 -16.38 -1.67
CA LYS A 182 0.37 -17.39 -2.72
C LYS A 182 -0.88 -18.22 -2.41
N ALA A 183 -1.04 -18.68 -1.16
CA ALA A 183 -2.21 -19.44 -0.73
C ALA A 183 -3.50 -18.62 -0.79
N LEU A 184 -3.47 -17.34 -0.36
CA LEU A 184 -4.63 -16.44 -0.47
C LEU A 184 -5.04 -16.20 -1.92
N ARG A 185 -4.07 -15.97 -2.82
CA ARG A 185 -4.37 -15.80 -4.26
C ARG A 185 -5.02 -17.05 -4.87
N ALA A 186 -4.58 -18.23 -4.47
CA ALA A 186 -5.16 -19.50 -4.97
C ALA A 186 -6.61 -19.65 -4.47
N ARG A 187 -6.88 -19.37 -3.20
CA ARG A 187 -8.23 -19.47 -2.62
C ARG A 187 -9.22 -18.47 -3.20
N LEU A 188 -8.81 -17.19 -3.33
CA LEU A 188 -9.67 -16.12 -3.87
C LEU A 188 -9.88 -16.20 -5.39
N LYS A 189 -9.20 -17.10 -6.11
CA LYS A 189 -9.45 -17.38 -7.52
C LYS A 189 -10.39 -18.57 -7.71
N ALA A 190 -10.58 -19.41 -6.68
CA ALA A 190 -11.39 -20.62 -6.73
C ALA A 190 -12.85 -20.37 -6.29
N GLU A 191 -13.15 -19.20 -5.73
CA GLU A 191 -14.49 -18.68 -5.45
C GLU A 191 -14.97 -17.77 -6.60
#